data_50523cb7b953dd61374c5746bb11c086
#
_entry.id   50523cb7b953dd61374c5746bb11c086
#
_cell.length_a   1.000
_cell.length_b   1.000
_cell.length_c   1.000
_cell.angle_alpha   90.00
_cell.angle_beta   90.00
_cell.angle_gamma   90.00
#
_symmetry.space_group_name_H-M   'P 1'
#
loop_
_entity.id
_entity.type
_entity.pdbx_description
1 polymer ?
#
loop_
_entity_poly.entity_id
_entity_poly.type
_entity_poly.pdbx_seq_one_letter_code
_entity_poly.pdbx_strand_id
1 'polypeptide(L)'
;MAPAKSTKKPGSAPYPAKIIRPEEGNIAGIYSAIQGEGTLVGERQMFIRFGGCPFRCHYCDTPEALVPAQVCRIEDPPGSRKFRRVANPVAPPVLEGAVRPFLSPDSHHRSVVLTGGEPLWQAAYLRNALPAVRAFGRKVYLETAGTHVDELKSVLELIDVVAMDMKPPSSTGMKPLWAQHREFLKVALPKQVMVKVVVTRSTSLPDLEQVRDIVSEVDRTIAVVLQPLTPAWKARKIPTPAQLFMWQGLLSEKLENVRVIPQCHKLLGDI
;
A
#
# COMPACT_ATOMS: atom_id res chain seq x y z
N MET A 1 7.81 -33.54 17.86
CA MET A 1 7.92 -32.33 18.67
C MET A 1 8.22 -31.14 17.72
N ALA A 2 7.25 -30.25 17.52
CA ALA A 2 7.42 -29.08 16.70
C ALA A 2 8.13 -27.97 17.51
N PRO A 3 9.04 -27.16 16.93
CA PRO A 3 9.74 -26.11 17.67
C PRO A 3 8.79 -25.00 18.06
N ALA A 4 8.84 -24.58 19.33
CA ALA A 4 8.06 -23.52 19.91
C ALA A 4 8.32 -22.20 19.16
N LYS A 5 7.25 -21.57 18.63
CA LYS A 5 7.28 -20.22 18.08
C LYS A 5 7.56 -19.21 19.21
N SER A 6 8.72 -18.58 19.17
CA SER A 6 9.10 -17.49 20.07
C SER A 6 8.10 -16.32 19.94
N THR A 7 7.26 -16.14 20.95
CA THR A 7 6.34 -15.01 21.10
C THR A 7 7.05 -13.82 21.75
N LYS A 8 8.10 -13.28 21.12
CA LYS A 8 8.59 -11.97 21.56
C LYS A 8 7.54 -10.93 21.13
N LYS A 9 6.86 -10.32 22.12
CA LYS A 9 6.06 -9.10 21.94
C LYS A 9 6.98 -8.07 21.27
N PRO A 10 6.59 -7.44 20.14
CA PRO A 10 7.34 -6.31 19.63
C PRO A 10 7.26 -5.21 20.70
N GLY A 11 8.37 -4.95 21.37
CA GLY A 11 8.52 -3.83 22.28
C GLY A 11 8.24 -2.53 21.54
N SER A 12 7.94 -1.48 22.26
CA SER A 12 7.78 -0.10 21.78
C SER A 12 9.11 0.45 21.24
N ALA A 13 9.61 -0.13 20.19
CA ALA A 13 10.75 0.43 19.48
C ALA A 13 10.35 1.81 18.94
N PRO A 14 11.18 2.84 19.12
CA PRO A 14 10.92 4.14 18.53
C PRO A 14 10.74 3.97 17.01
N TYR A 15 9.92 4.84 16.41
CA TYR A 15 9.74 4.87 14.96
C TYR A 15 11.13 4.84 14.29
N PRO A 16 11.39 3.95 13.33
CA PRO A 16 12.66 3.98 12.62
C PRO A 16 12.84 5.35 12.00
N ALA A 17 14.07 5.85 11.96
CA ALA A 17 14.39 7.13 11.33
C ALA A 17 13.95 7.09 9.86
N LYS A 18 13.43 8.22 9.34
CA LYS A 18 13.06 8.37 7.93
C LYS A 18 14.29 8.02 7.07
N ILE A 19 14.10 7.17 6.07
CA ILE A 19 15.14 6.85 5.09
C ILE A 19 15.14 7.96 4.04
N ILE A 20 16.14 8.83 4.09
CA ILE A 20 16.20 10.04 3.25
C ILE A 20 17.34 10.04 2.23
N ARG A 21 18.15 8.98 2.18
CA ARG A 21 19.29 8.89 1.28
C ARG A 21 18.81 8.48 -0.12
N PRO A 22 19.07 9.28 -1.17
CA PRO A 22 18.60 8.99 -2.52
C PRO A 22 19.29 7.76 -3.16
N GLU A 23 20.44 7.38 -2.67
CA GLU A 23 21.23 6.22 -3.12
C GLU A 23 20.90 4.92 -2.40
N GLU A 24 20.12 4.97 -1.33
CA GLU A 24 19.88 3.83 -0.45
C GLU A 24 18.40 3.57 -0.25
N GLY A 25 17.85 2.51 -0.84
CA GLY A 25 16.48 2.06 -0.61
C GLY A 25 16.41 0.86 0.33
N ASN A 26 15.52 0.90 1.30
CA ASN A 26 15.21 -0.28 2.09
C ASN A 26 14.03 -1.02 1.47
N ILE A 27 14.31 -2.14 0.81
CA ILE A 27 13.34 -2.96 0.10
C ILE A 27 13.25 -4.32 0.78
N ALA A 28 12.06 -4.70 1.23
CA ALA A 28 11.80 -6.00 1.86
C ALA A 28 11.65 -7.13 0.83
N GLY A 29 11.07 -6.81 -0.34
CA GLY A 29 10.90 -7.82 -1.40
C GLY A 29 10.54 -7.25 -2.76
N ILE A 30 10.87 -8.03 -3.81
CA ILE A 30 10.49 -7.81 -5.22
C ILE A 30 9.94 -9.12 -5.73
N TYR A 31 8.67 -9.12 -6.19
CA TYR A 31 7.98 -10.36 -6.54
C TYR A 31 6.77 -10.14 -7.46
N SER A 32 6.33 -11.21 -8.12
CA SER A 32 5.08 -11.27 -8.87
C SER A 32 3.91 -11.56 -7.93
N ALA A 33 2.78 -10.90 -8.15
CA ALA A 33 1.52 -11.29 -7.51
C ALA A 33 0.32 -10.88 -8.36
N ILE A 34 -0.84 -11.44 -8.03
CA ILE A 34 -2.12 -10.96 -8.52
C ILE A 34 -2.60 -9.84 -7.59
N GLN A 35 -2.87 -8.66 -8.14
CA GLN A 35 -3.42 -7.55 -7.35
C GLN A 35 -4.73 -7.99 -6.70
N GLY A 36 -4.75 -7.95 -5.39
CA GLY A 36 -5.89 -8.41 -4.60
C GLY A 36 -6.73 -7.30 -4.00
N GLU A 37 -6.40 -6.03 -4.27
CA GLU A 37 -7.02 -4.88 -3.63
C GLU A 37 -7.39 -3.79 -4.64
N GLY A 38 -8.33 -2.93 -4.24
CA GLY A 38 -8.68 -1.77 -5.03
C GLY A 38 -9.35 -2.10 -6.37
N THR A 39 -9.29 -1.14 -7.31
CA THR A 39 -9.99 -1.23 -8.60
C THR A 39 -9.26 -2.06 -9.66
N LEU A 40 -8.00 -2.42 -9.42
CA LEU A 40 -7.17 -3.23 -10.32
C LEU A 40 -7.05 -4.69 -9.87
N VAL A 41 -7.99 -5.16 -9.03
CA VAL A 41 -8.09 -6.57 -8.61
C VAL A 41 -8.07 -7.50 -9.82
N GLY A 42 -7.25 -8.58 -9.72
CA GLY A 42 -7.10 -9.60 -10.75
C GLY A 42 -5.95 -9.34 -11.72
N GLU A 43 -5.35 -8.15 -11.74
CA GLU A 43 -4.20 -7.88 -12.60
C GLU A 43 -2.92 -8.54 -12.07
N ARG A 44 -2.14 -9.16 -12.95
CA ARG A 44 -0.78 -9.60 -12.63
C ARG A 44 0.14 -8.39 -12.57
N GLN A 45 0.76 -8.15 -11.43
CA GLN A 45 1.63 -7.01 -11.19
C GLN A 45 2.95 -7.44 -10.56
N MET A 46 4.00 -6.64 -10.74
CA MET A 46 5.26 -6.76 -10.04
C MET A 46 5.23 -5.84 -8.82
N PHE A 47 5.52 -6.37 -7.65
CA PHE A 47 5.52 -5.64 -6.39
C PHE A 47 6.93 -5.35 -5.92
N ILE A 48 7.19 -4.09 -5.55
CA ILE A 48 8.35 -3.65 -4.78
C ILE A 48 7.85 -3.28 -3.39
N ARG A 49 8.13 -4.13 -2.41
CA ARG A 49 7.70 -3.93 -1.02
C ARG A 49 8.80 -3.23 -0.24
N PHE A 50 8.55 -2.00 0.19
CA PHE A 50 9.46 -1.20 1.00
C PHE A 50 9.37 -1.59 2.47
N GLY A 51 10.53 -1.52 3.19
CA GLY A 51 10.61 -1.66 4.64
C GLY A 51 10.61 -0.31 5.34
N GLY A 52 10.02 -0.27 6.53
CA GLY A 52 9.84 0.93 7.33
C GLY A 52 8.48 1.60 7.10
N CYS A 53 7.77 1.89 8.22
CA CYS A 53 6.48 2.56 8.22
C CYS A 53 6.35 3.43 9.47
N PRO A 54 5.89 4.70 9.37
CA PRO A 54 5.66 5.54 10.54
C PRO A 54 4.37 5.19 11.28
N PHE A 55 3.49 4.38 10.69
CA PHE A 55 2.17 4.06 11.24
C PHE A 55 2.18 2.75 12.04
N ARG A 56 1.19 2.61 12.94
CA ARG A 56 0.98 1.41 13.78
C ARG A 56 -0.50 1.01 13.79
N CYS A 57 -1.06 0.84 12.57
CA CYS A 57 -2.46 0.46 12.40
C CYS A 57 -2.76 -0.88 13.08
N HIS A 58 -3.86 -0.97 13.80
CA HIS A 58 -4.29 -2.21 14.44
C HIS A 58 -4.54 -3.36 13.47
N TYR A 59 -4.92 -3.03 12.23
CA TYR A 59 -5.20 -3.99 11.17
C TYR A 59 -4.02 -4.27 10.24
N CYS A 60 -2.81 -3.79 10.57
CA CYS A 60 -1.65 -4.02 9.70
C CYS A 60 -1.47 -5.52 9.45
N ASP A 61 -1.51 -5.91 8.17
CA ASP A 61 -1.36 -7.29 7.73
C ASP A 61 0.10 -7.64 7.36
N THR A 62 0.99 -6.65 7.33
CA THR A 62 2.40 -6.79 7.00
C THR A 62 3.30 -6.22 8.13
N PRO A 63 3.21 -6.75 9.36
CA PRO A 63 3.91 -6.19 10.52
C PRO A 63 5.44 -6.25 10.38
N GLU A 64 5.98 -7.14 9.57
CA GLU A 64 7.41 -7.22 9.25
C GLU A 64 7.92 -6.00 8.46
N ALA A 65 7.05 -5.34 7.68
CA ALA A 65 7.39 -4.13 6.94
C ALA A 65 7.35 -2.85 7.79
N LEU A 66 6.97 -2.93 9.08
CA LEU A 66 6.96 -1.78 9.99
C LEU A 66 8.38 -1.27 10.34
N VAL A 67 9.37 -2.11 10.15
CA VAL A 67 10.79 -1.80 10.41
C VAL A 67 11.60 -2.01 9.13
N PRO A 68 12.77 -1.35 8.99
CA PRO A 68 13.65 -1.62 7.88
C PRO A 68 14.06 -3.09 7.82
N ALA A 69 13.97 -3.68 6.64
CA ALA A 69 14.38 -5.06 6.40
C ALA A 69 15.92 -5.18 6.33
N GLN A 70 16.50 -6.23 6.88
CA GLN A 70 17.95 -6.50 6.77
C GLN A 70 18.34 -6.97 5.36
N VAL A 71 17.43 -7.69 4.69
CA VAL A 71 17.65 -8.23 3.35
C VAL A 71 16.43 -7.98 2.46
N CYS A 72 16.69 -7.73 1.18
CA CYS A 72 15.70 -7.74 0.12
C CYS A 72 15.55 -9.16 -0.41
N ARG A 73 14.33 -9.69 -0.48
CA ARG A 73 14.01 -10.98 -1.07
C ARG A 73 13.51 -10.76 -2.51
N ILE A 74 14.25 -11.22 -3.49
CA ILE A 74 13.92 -11.07 -4.90
C ILE A 74 13.48 -12.41 -5.46
N GLU A 75 12.26 -12.48 -6.00
CA GLU A 75 11.77 -13.68 -6.65
C GLU A 75 12.56 -13.95 -7.93
N ASP A 76 13.06 -15.18 -8.08
CA ASP A 76 13.91 -15.56 -9.21
C ASP A 76 13.72 -17.05 -9.55
N PRO A 77 13.22 -17.38 -10.75
CA PRO A 77 12.66 -16.48 -11.77
C PRO A 77 11.28 -15.90 -11.36
N PRO A 78 10.81 -14.82 -12.02
CA PRO A 78 9.49 -14.21 -11.73
C PRO A 78 8.34 -15.21 -11.79
N GLY A 79 7.47 -15.19 -10.77
CA GLY A 79 6.31 -16.10 -10.65
C GLY A 79 6.64 -17.49 -10.10
N SER A 80 7.91 -17.77 -9.76
CA SER A 80 8.35 -19.10 -9.27
C SER A 80 8.15 -19.34 -7.78
N ARG A 81 7.92 -18.29 -6.99
CA ARG A 81 7.93 -18.31 -5.52
C ARG A 81 9.26 -18.74 -4.90
N LYS A 82 10.33 -18.79 -5.69
CA LYS A 82 11.70 -18.97 -5.21
C LYS A 82 12.35 -17.61 -5.02
N PHE A 83 13.13 -17.43 -3.98
CA PHE A 83 13.68 -16.13 -3.62
C PHE A 83 15.19 -16.20 -3.38
N ARG A 84 15.92 -15.33 -4.08
CA ARG A 84 17.30 -14.99 -3.72
C ARG A 84 17.32 -13.82 -2.74
N ARG A 85 18.40 -13.61 -2.05
CA ARG A 85 18.59 -12.55 -1.05
C ARG A 85 19.66 -11.57 -1.48
N VAL A 86 19.37 -10.28 -1.29
CA VAL A 86 20.32 -9.18 -1.49
C VAL A 86 20.36 -8.36 -0.21
N ALA A 87 21.53 -7.90 0.22
CA ALA A 87 21.65 -7.06 1.40
C ALA A 87 20.94 -5.70 1.19
N ASN A 88 20.30 -5.18 2.22
CA ASN A 88 19.87 -3.78 2.28
C ASN A 88 21.02 -2.89 2.81
N PRO A 89 21.09 -1.63 2.38
CA PRO A 89 20.21 -0.94 1.43
C PRO A 89 20.45 -1.34 -0.03
N VAL A 90 19.41 -1.25 -0.85
CA VAL A 90 19.46 -1.55 -2.29
C VAL A 90 19.72 -0.26 -3.07
N ALA A 91 20.85 -0.18 -3.76
CA ALA A 91 21.16 0.95 -4.63
C ALA A 91 20.31 0.94 -5.91
N PRO A 92 20.04 2.11 -6.56
CA PRO A 92 19.22 2.19 -7.76
C PRO A 92 19.65 1.27 -8.91
N PRO A 93 20.94 1.10 -9.25
CA PRO A 93 21.34 0.15 -10.30
C PRO A 93 21.07 -1.32 -9.95
N VAL A 94 21.11 -1.66 -8.65
CA VAL A 94 20.77 -3.01 -8.17
C VAL A 94 19.28 -3.25 -8.31
N LEU A 95 18.44 -2.23 -7.98
CA LEU A 95 17.00 -2.30 -8.22
C LEU A 95 16.69 -2.47 -9.69
N GLU A 96 17.27 -1.67 -10.59
CA GLU A 96 17.07 -1.77 -12.03
C GLU A 96 17.38 -3.19 -12.54
N GLY A 97 18.53 -3.75 -12.17
CA GLY A 97 18.89 -5.12 -12.52
C GLY A 97 17.90 -6.16 -11.97
N ALA A 98 17.40 -5.95 -10.76
CA ALA A 98 16.46 -6.86 -10.11
C ALA A 98 15.06 -6.86 -10.75
N VAL A 99 14.59 -5.72 -11.24
CA VAL A 99 13.26 -5.61 -11.85
C VAL A 99 13.23 -6.02 -13.33
N ARG A 100 14.35 -5.98 -14.01
CA ARG A 100 14.47 -6.29 -15.44
C ARG A 100 13.81 -7.61 -15.87
N PRO A 101 13.97 -8.74 -15.15
CA PRO A 101 13.32 -10.01 -15.53
C PRO A 101 11.79 -9.95 -15.47
N PHE A 102 11.23 -9.12 -14.56
CA PHE A 102 9.78 -8.94 -14.43
C PHE A 102 9.18 -8.05 -15.50
N LEU A 103 9.98 -7.17 -16.11
CA LEU A 103 9.53 -6.11 -17.01
C LEU A 103 9.98 -6.35 -18.46
N SER A 104 10.50 -7.54 -18.76
CA SER A 104 10.83 -7.95 -20.13
C SER A 104 9.58 -7.88 -21.05
N PRO A 105 9.76 -7.73 -22.37
CA PRO A 105 8.64 -7.69 -23.33
C PRO A 105 7.67 -8.87 -23.19
N ASP A 106 8.19 -10.06 -22.90
CA ASP A 106 7.41 -11.29 -22.74
C ASP A 106 6.77 -11.44 -21.37
N SER A 107 7.02 -10.52 -20.45
CA SER A 107 6.41 -10.55 -19.12
C SER A 107 4.95 -10.07 -19.20
N HIS A 108 4.08 -10.68 -18.45
CA HIS A 108 2.66 -10.32 -18.41
C HIS A 108 2.31 -9.34 -17.26
N HIS A 109 3.31 -8.72 -16.62
CA HIS A 109 3.08 -7.74 -15.58
C HIS A 109 2.53 -6.42 -16.15
N ARG A 110 1.37 -5.97 -15.66
CA ARG A 110 0.70 -4.76 -16.15
C ARG A 110 1.33 -3.49 -15.59
N SER A 111 1.81 -3.55 -14.37
CA SER A 111 2.40 -2.41 -13.66
C SER A 111 3.44 -2.83 -12.62
N VAL A 112 4.18 -1.83 -12.15
CA VAL A 112 5.09 -1.90 -11.02
C VAL A 112 4.39 -1.29 -9.82
N VAL A 113 4.13 -2.07 -8.78
CA VAL A 113 3.48 -1.63 -7.55
C VAL A 113 4.53 -1.26 -6.50
N LEU A 114 4.48 -0.04 -6.04
CA LEU A 114 5.24 0.44 -4.90
C LEU A 114 4.37 0.30 -3.66
N THR A 115 4.72 -0.59 -2.76
CA THR A 115 3.93 -0.94 -1.56
C THR A 115 4.81 -1.22 -0.37
N GLY A 116 4.28 -1.75 0.72
CA GLY A 116 5.04 -2.30 1.84
C GLY A 116 4.73 -1.65 3.17
N GLY A 117 5.73 -1.03 3.81
CA GLY A 117 5.52 -0.12 4.92
C GLY A 117 4.86 1.16 4.43
N GLU A 118 5.67 2.22 4.22
CA GLU A 118 5.21 3.43 3.54
C GLU A 118 6.24 3.82 2.48
N PRO A 119 5.95 3.62 1.18
CA PRO A 119 6.92 3.91 0.12
C PRO A 119 7.38 5.37 0.08
N LEU A 120 6.46 6.32 0.32
CA LEU A 120 6.78 7.75 0.31
C LEU A 120 7.74 8.16 1.43
N TRP A 121 7.91 7.33 2.44
CA TRP A 121 8.95 7.56 3.46
C TRP A 121 10.36 7.52 2.89
N GLN A 122 10.50 6.95 1.68
CA GLN A 122 11.73 6.85 0.91
C GLN A 122 11.66 7.65 -0.41
N ALA A 123 10.92 8.75 -0.44
CA ALA A 123 10.69 9.55 -1.67
C ALA A 123 11.99 10.01 -2.34
N ALA A 124 13.04 10.33 -1.56
CA ALA A 124 14.34 10.70 -2.12
C ALA A 124 14.96 9.56 -2.95
N TYR A 125 14.87 8.31 -2.45
CA TYR A 125 15.28 7.14 -3.20
C TYR A 125 14.38 6.88 -4.42
N LEU A 126 13.06 7.02 -4.28
CA LEU A 126 12.12 6.85 -5.39
C LEU A 126 12.43 7.79 -6.55
N ARG A 127 12.72 9.08 -6.28
CA ARG A 127 13.12 10.05 -7.32
C ARG A 127 14.35 9.60 -8.10
N ASN A 128 15.30 8.95 -7.42
CA ASN A 128 16.54 8.50 -8.03
C ASN A 128 16.40 7.16 -8.77
N ALA A 129 15.60 6.24 -8.25
CA ALA A 129 15.47 4.88 -8.78
C ALA A 129 14.38 4.69 -9.84
N LEU A 130 13.24 5.40 -9.71
CA LEU A 130 12.08 5.18 -10.58
C LEU A 130 12.30 5.58 -12.05
N PRO A 131 13.12 6.58 -12.44
CA PRO A 131 13.36 6.87 -13.86
C PRO A 131 13.84 5.64 -14.62
N ALA A 132 14.78 4.85 -14.06
CA ALA A 132 15.26 3.61 -14.68
C ALA A 132 14.17 2.52 -14.74
N VAL A 133 13.32 2.42 -13.71
CA VAL A 133 12.18 1.49 -13.70
C VAL A 133 11.12 1.87 -14.75
N ARG A 134 10.81 3.16 -14.90
CA ARG A 134 9.87 3.67 -15.90
C ARG A 134 10.33 3.46 -17.34
N ALA A 135 11.64 3.43 -17.58
CA ALA A 135 12.22 3.16 -18.90
C ALA A 135 11.78 1.80 -19.49
N PHE A 136 11.31 0.86 -18.67
CA PHE A 136 10.69 -0.40 -19.13
C PHE A 136 9.26 -0.23 -19.66
N GLY A 137 8.67 0.96 -19.63
CA GLY A 137 7.37 1.27 -20.24
C GLY A 137 6.14 0.71 -19.48
N ARG A 138 6.29 0.29 -18.22
CA ARG A 138 5.17 -0.16 -17.39
C ARG A 138 4.66 0.98 -16.50
N LYS A 139 3.34 0.99 -16.24
CA LYS A 139 2.75 1.94 -15.28
C LYS A 139 3.33 1.74 -13.89
N VAL A 140 3.54 2.83 -13.17
CA VAL A 140 3.92 2.83 -11.75
C VAL A 140 2.68 3.10 -10.91
N TYR A 141 2.37 2.16 -10.03
CA TYR A 141 1.23 2.15 -9.14
C TYR A 141 1.73 2.33 -7.70
N LEU A 142 1.25 3.35 -7.01
CA LEU A 142 1.63 3.67 -5.63
C LEU A 142 0.52 3.30 -4.65
N GLU A 143 0.81 2.39 -3.73
CA GLU A 143 0.00 2.12 -2.54
C GLU A 143 0.60 2.89 -1.35
N THR A 144 -0.18 3.78 -0.74
CA THR A 144 0.31 4.69 0.31
C THR A 144 -0.77 5.02 1.33
N ALA A 145 -0.34 5.36 2.54
CA ALA A 145 -1.23 5.84 3.60
C ALA A 145 -1.83 7.23 3.32
N GLY A 146 -1.45 7.91 2.24
CA GLY A 146 -2.06 9.17 1.82
C GLY A 146 -1.82 10.34 2.77
N THR A 147 -0.62 10.50 3.30
CA THR A 147 -0.33 11.54 4.29
C THR A 147 0.96 12.32 4.02
N HIS A 148 1.84 11.79 3.19
CA HIS A 148 3.14 12.37 2.86
C HIS A 148 3.00 13.27 1.63
N VAL A 149 2.44 14.48 1.82
CA VAL A 149 2.03 15.40 0.74
C VAL A 149 3.22 15.91 -0.06
N ASP A 150 4.28 16.38 0.60
CA ASP A 150 5.45 16.94 -0.08
C ASP A 150 6.30 15.85 -0.73
N GLU A 151 6.35 14.68 -0.12
CA GLU A 151 6.97 13.51 -0.72
C GLU A 151 6.25 13.09 -1.99
N LEU A 152 4.90 13.06 -1.99
CA LEU A 152 4.11 12.78 -3.21
C LEU A 152 4.42 13.81 -4.30
N LYS A 153 4.36 15.12 -4.00
CA LYS A 153 4.70 16.18 -4.97
C LYS A 153 6.05 15.92 -5.63
N SER A 154 7.03 15.47 -4.84
CA SER A 154 8.41 15.26 -5.30
C SER A 154 8.58 14.07 -6.26
N VAL A 155 7.62 13.14 -6.32
CA VAL A 155 7.66 11.93 -7.17
C VAL A 155 6.45 11.80 -8.10
N LEU A 156 5.50 12.74 -8.07
CA LEU A 156 4.21 12.63 -8.74
C LEU A 156 4.34 12.34 -10.23
N GLU A 157 5.30 12.98 -10.92
CA GLU A 157 5.55 12.78 -12.36
C GLU A 157 6.02 11.34 -12.69
N LEU A 158 6.51 10.62 -11.69
CA LEU A 158 6.97 9.24 -11.82
C LEU A 158 5.88 8.21 -11.52
N ILE A 159 4.69 8.65 -11.08
CA ILE A 159 3.55 7.81 -10.68
C ILE A 159 2.43 7.93 -11.73
N ASP A 160 1.77 6.83 -12.04
CA ASP A 160 0.64 6.80 -12.97
C ASP A 160 -0.69 6.52 -12.24
N VAL A 161 -0.66 5.71 -11.18
CA VAL A 161 -1.83 5.32 -10.39
C VAL A 161 -1.55 5.49 -8.90
N VAL A 162 -2.47 6.08 -8.16
CA VAL A 162 -2.39 6.25 -6.70
C VAL A 162 -3.55 5.51 -6.04
N ALA A 163 -3.23 4.50 -5.24
CA ALA A 163 -4.14 3.85 -4.30
C ALA A 163 -3.89 4.43 -2.91
N MET A 164 -4.71 5.39 -2.54
CA MET A 164 -4.63 6.08 -1.26
C MET A 164 -5.42 5.31 -0.18
N ASP A 165 -4.75 4.77 0.82
CA ASP A 165 -5.39 4.11 1.97
C ASP A 165 -5.76 5.18 3.03
N MET A 166 -6.99 5.71 2.95
CA MET A 166 -7.51 6.63 3.95
C MET A 166 -7.80 5.88 5.26
N LYS A 167 -7.32 6.42 6.39
CA LYS A 167 -7.17 5.66 7.63
C LYS A 167 -8.09 6.18 8.75
N PRO A 168 -9.35 5.65 8.86
CA PRO A 168 -10.27 6.02 9.93
C PRO A 168 -9.68 5.69 11.31
N PRO A 169 -9.72 6.60 12.28
CA PRO A 169 -9.27 6.36 13.66
C PRO A 169 -9.91 5.13 14.32
N SER A 170 -11.21 4.94 14.12
CA SER A 170 -11.95 3.79 14.67
C SER A 170 -11.51 2.43 14.13
N SER A 171 -10.93 2.39 12.92
CA SER A 171 -10.36 1.18 12.32
C SER A 171 -8.90 0.99 12.69
N THR A 172 -8.12 2.07 12.69
CA THR A 172 -6.67 2.02 12.87
C THR A 172 -6.22 2.01 14.32
N GLY A 173 -7.01 2.63 15.22
CA GLY A 173 -6.61 2.94 16.59
C GLY A 173 -5.58 4.09 16.67
N MET A 174 -5.41 4.88 15.60
CA MET A 174 -4.50 6.02 15.53
C MET A 174 -5.26 7.35 15.67
N LYS A 175 -4.53 8.44 15.81
CA LYS A 175 -5.08 9.79 15.74
C LYS A 175 -5.61 10.11 14.32
N PRO A 176 -6.61 11.01 14.20
CA PRO A 176 -7.11 11.44 12.90
C PRO A 176 -6.02 12.06 12.02
N LEU A 177 -6.05 11.75 10.73
CA LEU A 177 -5.14 12.28 9.71
C LEU A 177 -5.92 13.00 8.58
N TRP A 178 -7.12 13.49 8.88
CA TRP A 178 -8.07 14.00 7.88
C TRP A 178 -7.54 15.17 7.06
N ALA A 179 -6.83 16.11 7.70
CA ALA A 179 -6.24 17.26 7.00
C ALA A 179 -5.16 16.82 6.00
N GLN A 180 -4.29 15.90 6.40
CA GLN A 180 -3.25 15.34 5.53
C GLN A 180 -3.87 14.57 4.37
N HIS A 181 -4.90 13.73 4.64
CA HIS A 181 -5.60 12.97 3.61
C HIS A 181 -6.25 13.88 2.56
N ARG A 182 -6.90 14.99 3.00
CA ARG A 182 -7.51 15.96 2.09
C ARG A 182 -6.47 16.60 1.17
N GLU A 183 -5.38 17.10 1.72
CA GLU A 183 -4.33 17.74 0.93
C GLU A 183 -3.61 16.75 0.01
N PHE A 184 -3.36 15.54 0.49
CA PHE A 184 -2.77 14.46 -0.32
C PHE A 184 -3.64 14.14 -1.53
N LEU A 185 -4.95 13.98 -1.32
CA LEU A 185 -5.90 13.64 -2.38
C LEU A 185 -5.95 14.73 -3.46
N LYS A 186 -5.95 16.01 -3.06
CA LYS A 186 -5.86 17.15 -4.01
C LYS A 186 -4.60 17.07 -4.88
N VAL A 187 -3.45 16.75 -4.28
CA VAL A 187 -2.18 16.62 -5.03
C VAL A 187 -2.20 15.42 -5.96
N ALA A 188 -2.88 14.33 -5.59
CA ALA A 188 -2.95 13.11 -6.38
C ALA A 188 -3.88 13.20 -7.61
N LEU A 189 -4.83 14.15 -7.65
CA LEU A 189 -5.87 14.30 -8.68
C LEU A 189 -5.39 14.24 -10.15
N PRO A 190 -4.20 14.77 -10.52
CA PRO A 190 -3.73 14.66 -11.90
C PRO A 190 -3.43 13.23 -12.37
N LYS A 191 -3.47 12.26 -11.46
CA LYS A 191 -3.21 10.84 -11.73
C LYS A 191 -4.49 10.01 -11.65
N GLN A 192 -4.44 8.74 -12.08
CA GLN A 192 -5.52 7.81 -11.80
C GLN A 192 -5.56 7.54 -10.30
N VAL A 193 -6.59 8.02 -9.59
CA VAL A 193 -6.68 7.92 -8.13
C VAL A 193 -7.84 7.01 -7.73
N MET A 194 -7.62 6.21 -6.69
CA MET A 194 -8.68 5.59 -5.90
C MET A 194 -8.39 5.75 -4.41
N VAL A 195 -9.44 5.77 -3.61
CA VAL A 195 -9.38 5.77 -2.16
C VAL A 195 -9.79 4.40 -1.64
N LYS A 196 -8.93 3.78 -0.85
CA LYS A 196 -9.20 2.55 -0.12
C LYS A 196 -9.45 2.87 1.35
N VAL A 197 -10.42 2.23 1.96
CA VAL A 197 -10.76 2.38 3.37
C VAL A 197 -10.89 0.99 3.98
N VAL A 198 -9.91 0.58 4.79
CA VAL A 198 -10.03 -0.69 5.52
C VAL A 198 -11.02 -0.53 6.66
N VAL A 199 -12.08 -1.33 6.64
CA VAL A 199 -13.17 -1.30 7.61
C VAL A 199 -13.20 -2.53 8.49
N THR A 200 -13.41 -2.31 9.80
CA THR A 200 -13.54 -3.33 10.83
C THR A 200 -14.95 -3.28 11.43
N ARG A 201 -15.33 -4.25 12.26
CA ARG A 201 -16.60 -4.18 12.99
C ARG A 201 -16.75 -2.91 13.84
N SER A 202 -15.64 -2.31 14.26
CA SER A 202 -15.59 -1.12 15.10
C SER A 202 -15.55 0.19 14.33
N THR A 203 -15.54 0.16 13.00
CA THR A 203 -15.55 1.37 12.17
C THR A 203 -16.80 2.19 12.46
N SER A 204 -16.61 3.46 12.80
CA SER A 204 -17.68 4.37 13.20
C SER A 204 -18.30 5.10 12.02
N LEU A 205 -19.59 5.45 12.13
CA LEU A 205 -20.27 6.27 11.12
C LEU A 205 -19.62 7.66 10.99
N PRO A 206 -19.30 8.39 12.08
CA PRO A 206 -18.63 9.69 11.94
C PRO A 206 -17.32 9.64 11.15
N ASP A 207 -16.53 8.57 11.28
CA ASP A 207 -15.30 8.43 10.50
C ASP A 207 -15.60 8.23 9.00
N LEU A 208 -16.63 7.46 8.67
CA LEU A 208 -17.05 7.25 7.28
C LEU A 208 -17.69 8.50 6.67
N GLU A 209 -18.39 9.30 7.45
CA GLU A 209 -18.88 10.62 7.05
C GLU A 209 -17.69 11.55 6.70
N GLN A 210 -16.62 11.56 7.50
CA GLN A 210 -15.40 12.29 7.17
C GLN A 210 -14.76 11.80 5.87
N VAL A 211 -14.69 10.49 5.63
CA VAL A 211 -14.23 9.92 4.35
C VAL A 211 -15.07 10.43 3.19
N ARG A 212 -16.40 10.30 3.29
CA ARG A 212 -17.37 10.74 2.29
C ARG A 212 -17.19 12.22 1.96
N ASP A 213 -17.15 13.05 2.99
CA ASP A 213 -17.12 14.50 2.85
C ASP A 213 -15.78 14.97 2.26
N ILE A 214 -14.64 14.43 2.71
CA ILE A 214 -13.33 14.74 2.14
C ILE A 214 -13.25 14.34 0.67
N VAL A 215 -13.67 13.14 0.32
CA VAL A 215 -13.59 12.67 -1.08
C VAL A 215 -14.53 13.47 -1.97
N SER A 216 -15.78 13.70 -1.54
CA SER A 216 -16.77 14.46 -2.33
C SER A 216 -16.41 15.93 -2.51
N GLU A 217 -15.69 16.54 -1.53
CA GLU A 217 -15.15 17.90 -1.63
C GLU A 217 -14.06 18.01 -2.70
N VAL A 218 -13.26 16.95 -2.87
CA VAL A 218 -12.16 16.94 -3.84
C VAL A 218 -12.65 16.54 -5.23
N ASP A 219 -13.25 15.35 -5.35
CA ASP A 219 -13.90 14.85 -6.58
C ASP A 219 -14.80 13.66 -6.26
N ARG A 220 -16.12 13.82 -6.46
CA ARG A 220 -17.14 12.80 -6.19
C ARG A 220 -17.05 11.56 -7.10
N THR A 221 -16.32 11.63 -8.20
CA THR A 221 -16.15 10.53 -9.18
C THR A 221 -15.03 9.56 -8.79
N ILE A 222 -14.16 9.94 -7.83
CA ILE A 222 -13.09 9.08 -7.33
C ILE A 222 -13.68 7.78 -6.80
N ALA A 223 -13.13 6.65 -7.26
CA ALA A 223 -13.54 5.35 -6.76
C ALA A 223 -13.14 5.18 -5.28
N VAL A 224 -14.12 4.89 -4.42
CA VAL A 224 -13.91 4.56 -3.02
C VAL A 224 -14.16 3.07 -2.79
N VAL A 225 -13.17 2.39 -2.26
CA VAL A 225 -13.22 0.96 -1.97
C VAL A 225 -13.28 0.75 -0.46
N LEU A 226 -14.43 0.31 0.04
CA LEU A 226 -14.56 -0.26 1.37
C LEU A 226 -13.95 -1.66 1.35
N GLN A 227 -12.83 -1.83 2.03
CA GLN A 227 -12.14 -3.12 2.14
C GLN A 227 -12.44 -3.76 3.49
N PRO A 228 -13.28 -4.80 3.55
CA PRO A 228 -13.49 -5.55 4.79
C PRO A 228 -12.17 -6.11 5.31
N LEU A 229 -11.94 -5.95 6.62
CA LEU A 229 -10.77 -6.50 7.28
C LEU A 229 -10.64 -8.01 7.03
N THR A 230 -9.46 -8.46 6.59
CA THR A 230 -9.04 -9.84 6.80
C THR A 230 -8.39 -9.93 8.18
N PRO A 231 -8.83 -10.85 9.07
CA PRO A 231 -8.32 -10.93 10.43
C PRO A 231 -6.80 -11.04 10.49
N ALA A 232 -6.15 -10.06 11.06
CA ALA A 232 -4.70 -9.99 11.17
C ALA A 232 -4.28 -9.26 12.46
N TRP A 233 -3.12 -9.57 12.99
CA TRP A 233 -2.45 -8.94 14.11
C TRP A 233 -3.39 -8.59 15.29
N LYS A 234 -3.70 -7.30 15.50
CA LYS A 234 -4.54 -6.82 16.63
C LYS A 234 -6.02 -6.71 16.28
N ALA A 235 -6.38 -6.63 15.01
CA ALA A 235 -7.76 -6.51 14.54
C ALA A 235 -8.26 -7.86 14.00
N ARG A 236 -9.32 -8.40 14.62
CA ARG A 236 -9.87 -9.72 14.26
C ARG A 236 -11.37 -9.68 13.99
N LYS A 237 -12.05 -8.59 14.31
CA LYS A 237 -13.51 -8.48 14.17
C LYS A 237 -13.85 -7.91 12.80
N ILE A 238 -14.25 -8.79 11.88
CA ILE A 238 -14.73 -8.41 10.56
C ILE A 238 -16.08 -7.70 10.64
N PRO A 239 -16.39 -6.76 9.73
CA PRO A 239 -17.72 -6.17 9.62
C PRO A 239 -18.76 -7.20 9.20
N THR A 240 -20.02 -7.00 9.60
CA THR A 240 -21.13 -7.81 9.10
C THR A 240 -21.55 -7.35 7.69
N PRO A 241 -22.22 -8.22 6.90
CA PRO A 241 -22.80 -7.81 5.63
C PRO A 241 -23.76 -6.60 5.76
N ALA A 242 -24.57 -6.55 6.80
CA ALA A 242 -25.47 -5.42 7.07
C ALA A 242 -24.71 -4.11 7.29
N GLN A 243 -23.58 -4.14 8.02
CA GLN A 243 -22.72 -2.96 8.16
C GLN A 243 -22.14 -2.52 6.81
N LEU A 244 -21.66 -3.44 5.98
CA LEU A 244 -21.10 -3.12 4.67
C LEU A 244 -22.13 -2.46 3.75
N PHE A 245 -23.37 -2.96 3.71
CA PHE A 245 -24.47 -2.35 2.96
C PHE A 245 -24.80 -0.94 3.46
N MET A 246 -24.92 -0.79 4.80
CA MET A 246 -25.19 0.51 5.41
C MET A 246 -24.09 1.52 5.10
N TRP A 247 -22.83 1.14 5.23
CA TRP A 247 -21.69 2.03 4.97
C TRP A 247 -21.53 2.37 3.49
N GLN A 248 -21.76 1.42 2.61
CA GLN A 248 -21.80 1.68 1.17
C GLN A 248 -22.90 2.68 0.82
N GLY A 249 -24.10 2.51 1.37
CA GLY A 249 -25.21 3.47 1.21
C GLY A 249 -24.85 4.88 1.70
N LEU A 250 -24.28 4.99 2.91
CA LEU A 250 -23.84 6.26 3.48
C LEU A 250 -22.83 7.00 2.57
N LEU A 251 -21.84 6.29 2.05
CA LEU A 251 -20.86 6.91 1.15
C LEU A 251 -21.49 7.29 -0.19
N SER A 252 -22.39 6.48 -0.71
CA SER A 252 -23.07 6.71 -1.98
C SER A 252 -24.06 7.89 -1.98
N GLU A 253 -24.37 8.47 -0.80
CA GLU A 253 -25.14 9.71 -0.72
C GLU A 253 -24.47 10.89 -1.45
N LYS A 254 -23.13 10.91 -1.50
CA LYS A 254 -22.34 11.97 -2.14
C LYS A 254 -21.33 11.48 -3.20
N LEU A 255 -21.01 10.19 -3.21
CA LEU A 255 -19.98 9.61 -4.07
C LEU A 255 -20.57 8.70 -5.13
N GLU A 256 -20.08 8.78 -6.36
CA GLU A 256 -20.64 8.08 -7.54
C GLU A 256 -20.14 6.63 -7.67
N ASN A 257 -18.97 6.31 -7.13
CA ASN A 257 -18.32 5.03 -7.34
C ASN A 257 -17.82 4.41 -6.03
N VAL A 258 -18.74 3.80 -5.28
CA VAL A 258 -18.44 3.13 -4.01
C VAL A 258 -18.55 1.62 -4.18
N ARG A 259 -17.47 0.91 -3.84
CA ARG A 259 -17.37 -0.55 -3.97
C ARG A 259 -17.00 -1.20 -2.65
N VAL A 260 -17.45 -2.44 -2.45
CA VAL A 260 -16.97 -3.32 -1.38
C VAL A 260 -16.11 -4.39 -2.02
N ILE A 261 -14.80 -4.37 -1.75
CA ILE A 261 -13.84 -5.32 -2.32
C ILE A 261 -12.98 -5.88 -1.20
N PRO A 262 -13.06 -7.20 -0.92
CA PRO A 262 -12.18 -7.85 0.06
C PRO A 262 -10.75 -7.99 -0.47
N GLN A 263 -9.81 -8.41 0.38
CA GLN A 263 -8.45 -8.77 -0.03
C GLN A 263 -8.47 -10.10 -0.82
N CYS A 264 -8.65 -10.04 -2.13
CA CYS A 264 -8.80 -11.22 -2.99
C CYS A 264 -7.54 -12.09 -3.04
N HIS A 265 -6.33 -11.50 -2.91
CA HIS A 265 -5.08 -12.27 -2.86
C HIS A 265 -5.05 -13.26 -1.67
N LYS A 266 -5.71 -12.93 -0.54
CA LYS A 266 -5.82 -13.86 0.60
C LYS A 266 -6.68 -15.09 0.27
N LEU A 267 -7.70 -14.91 -0.58
CA LEU A 267 -8.55 -16.03 -1.05
C LEU A 267 -7.80 -16.93 -2.04
N LEU A 268 -6.89 -16.35 -2.82
CA LEU A 268 -6.06 -17.07 -3.78
C LEU A 268 -4.84 -17.75 -3.13
N GLY A 269 -4.59 -17.51 -1.84
CA GLY A 269 -3.37 -17.96 -1.17
C GLY A 269 -2.11 -17.27 -1.71
N ASP A 270 -2.28 -16.08 -2.30
CA ASP A 270 -1.18 -15.26 -2.81
C ASP A 270 -0.55 -14.41 -1.69
N ILE A 271 0.61 -13.80 -1.96
CA ILE A 271 1.45 -13.10 -0.95
C ILE A 271 0.85 -11.76 -0.55
#